data_3847713456f9b06808b1ee133b10889a
#
_entry.id   3847713456f9b06808b1ee133b10889a
#
_cell.length_a   1.000
_cell.length_b   1.000
_cell.length_c   1.000
_cell.angle_alpha   90.00
_cell.angle_beta   90.00
_cell.angle_gamma   90.00
#
_symmetry.space_group_name_H-M   'P 1'
#
loop_
_entity.id
_entity.type
_entity.pdbx_description
1 polymer ?
#
loop_
_entity_poly.entity_id
_entity_poly.type
_entity_poly.pdbx_seq_one_letter_code
_entity_poly.pdbx_strand_id
1 'polypeptide(L)'
;MRAFGKRPAGLTRPELDAILGLLCGYSASAQAKRRGISHKTLYNQRTAGLKKMVEHHPEMAPGFPGSQIREQKSEPIAALSAFERELVHAIHTRHIFPVFQAIADERRQLKGMEILSRWNRNGSVLLADEFLPQIGSEYAWLVLTAFVLQEAVQNINRHSGECYFAVNIPAAVASNDNLLRMMETARQQLRQPQRSQRLVLEFAENSDLNRHGKTADNIARLQKRGFRIMLDGCFSQSSVMFPVRTVRFNAYKLDMSIVNDMQRDPHALALIKSLIHYCQLTDSRCLAEGVDSRDKFNKLKALGVDSFQGDAIAAPVGRENVAEMMAELSGEAEPQSGVAV
;
A
#
# COMPACT_ATOMS: atom_id res chain seq x y z
N MET A 1 5.50 9.58 -25.85
CA MET A 1 4.50 10.65 -26.02
C MET A 1 3.46 10.26 -27.07
N ARG A 2 2.70 9.20 -26.85
CA ARG A 2 1.52 8.77 -27.66
C ARG A 2 0.80 7.66 -26.90
N ALA A 3 -0.04 8.00 -25.92
CA ALA A 3 -1.03 7.10 -25.34
C ALA A 3 -1.98 7.85 -24.38
N PHE A 4 -2.61 8.91 -24.86
CA PHE A 4 -3.90 9.35 -24.31
C PHE A 4 -4.86 9.36 -25.48
N GLY A 5 -5.75 8.38 -25.47
CA GLY A 5 -6.90 8.36 -26.33
C GLY A 5 -7.69 9.66 -26.19
N LYS A 6 -8.53 9.97 -27.16
CA LYS A 6 -9.31 11.19 -27.39
C LYS A 6 -9.55 12.01 -26.11
N ARG A 7 -9.13 13.31 -26.13
CA ARG A 7 -9.42 14.28 -25.05
C ARG A 7 -10.87 14.14 -24.59
N PRO A 8 -11.12 14.12 -23.26
CA PRO A 8 -12.48 14.24 -22.77
C PRO A 8 -13.14 15.45 -23.44
N ALA A 9 -14.31 15.27 -24.01
CA ALA A 9 -14.99 16.30 -24.82
C ALA A 9 -15.11 17.61 -24.01
N GLY A 10 -14.66 18.71 -24.60
CA GLY A 10 -14.83 20.06 -24.05
C GLY A 10 -13.70 20.61 -23.17
N LEU A 11 -12.73 19.82 -22.70
CA LEU A 11 -11.60 20.32 -21.91
C LEU A 11 -10.52 20.97 -22.77
N THR A 12 -10.08 22.16 -22.39
CA THR A 12 -8.85 22.75 -22.97
C THR A 12 -7.61 22.08 -22.37
N ARG A 13 -6.46 22.15 -23.07
CA ARG A 13 -5.20 21.60 -22.57
C ARG A 13 -4.80 22.16 -21.19
N PRO A 14 -4.90 23.48 -20.93
CA PRO A 14 -4.63 24.06 -19.62
C PRO A 14 -5.57 23.54 -18.50
N GLU A 15 -6.84 23.33 -18.80
CA GLU A 15 -7.81 22.78 -17.85
C GLU A 15 -7.50 21.32 -17.52
N LEU A 16 -7.21 20.50 -18.55
CA LEU A 16 -6.83 19.12 -18.37
C LEU A 16 -5.56 19.00 -17.51
N ASP A 17 -4.52 19.76 -17.83
CA ASP A 17 -3.28 19.76 -17.04
C ASP A 17 -3.51 20.24 -15.60
N ALA A 18 -4.42 21.20 -15.41
CA ALA A 18 -4.78 21.69 -14.07
C ALA A 18 -5.53 20.64 -13.26
N ILE A 19 -6.41 19.86 -13.88
CA ILE A 19 -7.13 18.75 -13.26
C ILE A 19 -6.19 17.58 -12.97
N LEU A 20 -5.35 17.18 -13.93
CA LEU A 20 -4.38 16.12 -13.73
C LEU A 20 -3.43 16.44 -12.56
N GLY A 21 -2.97 17.68 -12.45
CA GLY A 21 -2.17 18.10 -11.31
C GLY A 21 -2.93 18.05 -9.97
N LEU A 22 -4.24 18.31 -9.97
CA LEU A 22 -5.10 18.16 -8.79
C LEU A 22 -5.24 16.67 -8.41
N LEU A 23 -5.50 15.82 -9.39
CA LEU A 23 -5.63 14.37 -9.20
C LEU A 23 -4.31 13.71 -8.78
N CYS A 24 -3.17 14.26 -9.22
CA CYS A 24 -1.84 13.84 -8.79
C CYS A 24 -1.42 14.42 -7.42
N GLY A 25 -2.33 15.11 -6.70
CA GLY A 25 -2.06 15.65 -5.38
C GLY A 25 -1.17 16.90 -5.34
N TYR A 26 -0.88 17.55 -6.50
CA TYR A 26 -0.10 18.79 -6.49
C TYR A 26 -0.86 19.91 -5.78
N SER A 27 -0.20 20.56 -4.81
CA SER A 27 -0.73 21.80 -4.24
C SER A 27 -0.91 22.85 -5.33
N ALA A 28 -1.87 23.77 -5.14
CA ALA A 28 -2.10 24.84 -6.09
C ALA A 28 -0.84 25.69 -6.31
N SER A 29 -0.08 25.97 -5.23
CA SER A 29 1.19 26.68 -5.29
C SER A 29 2.25 25.98 -6.13
N ALA A 30 2.47 24.69 -5.88
CA ALA A 30 3.46 23.89 -6.60
C ALA A 30 3.11 23.79 -8.09
N GLN A 31 1.83 23.57 -8.41
CA GLN A 31 1.39 23.47 -9.80
C GLN A 31 1.45 24.82 -10.53
N ALA A 32 1.04 25.91 -9.88
CA ALA A 32 1.12 27.25 -10.44
C ALA A 32 2.58 27.64 -10.73
N LYS A 33 3.49 27.43 -9.77
CA LYS A 33 4.93 27.69 -9.92
C LYS A 33 5.53 26.86 -11.06
N ARG A 34 5.24 25.55 -11.13
CA ARG A 34 5.74 24.65 -12.20
C ARG A 34 5.29 25.09 -13.59
N ARG A 35 4.09 25.65 -13.69
CA ARG A 35 3.50 26.09 -14.99
C ARG A 35 3.72 27.55 -15.29
N GLY A 36 4.39 28.30 -14.42
CA GLY A 36 4.65 29.74 -14.62
C GLY A 36 3.38 30.60 -14.66
N ILE A 37 2.32 30.20 -13.95
CA ILE A 37 1.03 30.90 -13.93
C ILE A 37 0.66 31.33 -12.50
N SER A 38 -0.26 32.31 -12.39
CA SER A 38 -0.75 32.76 -11.09
C SER A 38 -1.64 31.69 -10.42
N HIS A 39 -1.71 31.71 -9.09
CA HIS A 39 -2.65 30.89 -8.31
C HIS A 39 -4.09 31.07 -8.77
N LYS A 40 -4.49 32.33 -9.07
CA LYS A 40 -5.82 32.66 -9.55
C LYS A 40 -6.09 32.02 -10.92
N THR A 41 -5.12 32.06 -11.81
CA THR A 41 -5.21 31.42 -13.15
C THR A 41 -5.38 29.91 -13.02
N LEU A 42 -4.57 29.27 -12.17
CA LEU A 42 -4.69 27.83 -11.93
C LEU A 42 -6.03 27.45 -11.31
N TYR A 43 -6.49 28.21 -10.32
CA TYR A 43 -7.80 27.98 -9.68
C TYR A 43 -8.95 28.06 -10.71
N ASN A 44 -8.95 29.09 -11.55
CA ASN A 44 -9.95 29.24 -12.61
C ASN A 44 -9.93 28.06 -13.60
N GLN A 45 -8.73 27.58 -13.99
CA GLN A 45 -8.58 26.42 -14.87
C GLN A 45 -9.09 25.12 -14.22
N ARG A 46 -8.79 24.90 -12.94
CA ARG A 46 -9.32 23.74 -12.19
C ARG A 46 -10.83 23.78 -12.11
N THR A 47 -11.40 24.92 -11.72
CA THR A 47 -12.85 25.10 -11.56
C THR A 47 -13.59 24.95 -12.90
N ALA A 48 -13.12 25.59 -13.95
CA ALA A 48 -13.73 25.49 -15.29
C ALA A 48 -13.65 24.06 -15.84
N GLY A 49 -12.51 23.40 -15.66
CA GLY A 49 -12.34 22.02 -16.11
C GLY A 49 -13.20 21.03 -15.33
N LEU A 50 -13.29 21.17 -14.00
CA LEU A 50 -14.18 20.33 -13.18
C LEU A 50 -15.65 20.52 -13.54
N LYS A 51 -16.09 21.77 -13.78
CA LYS A 51 -17.45 22.06 -14.22
C LYS A 51 -17.78 21.35 -15.54
N LYS A 52 -16.91 21.42 -16.54
CA LYS A 52 -17.08 20.73 -17.82
C LYS A 52 -17.09 19.21 -17.68
N MET A 53 -16.26 18.65 -16.78
CA MET A 53 -16.30 17.21 -16.51
C MET A 53 -17.63 16.76 -15.94
N VAL A 54 -18.19 17.51 -14.99
CA VAL A 54 -19.52 17.22 -14.39
C VAL A 54 -20.65 17.38 -15.41
N GLU A 55 -20.56 18.37 -16.30
CA GLU A 55 -21.54 18.57 -17.37
C GLU A 55 -21.58 17.42 -18.39
N HIS A 56 -20.42 16.81 -18.68
CA HIS A 56 -20.32 15.66 -19.60
C HIS A 56 -20.45 14.30 -18.93
N HIS A 57 -20.30 14.22 -17.61
CA HIS A 57 -20.38 13.03 -16.79
C HIS A 57 -21.16 13.29 -15.50
N PRO A 58 -22.51 13.44 -15.59
CA PRO A 58 -23.35 13.76 -14.42
C PRO A 58 -23.24 12.74 -13.29
N GLU A 59 -22.91 11.47 -13.62
CA GLU A 59 -22.68 10.41 -12.65
C GLU A 59 -21.47 10.69 -11.72
N MET A 60 -20.59 11.57 -12.10
CA MET A 60 -19.45 12.00 -11.28
C MET A 60 -19.81 13.12 -10.28
N ALA A 61 -20.98 13.73 -10.40
CA ALA A 61 -21.42 14.87 -9.58
C ALA A 61 -21.46 14.60 -8.07
N PRO A 62 -21.87 13.41 -7.55
CA PRO A 62 -21.91 13.15 -6.12
C PRO A 62 -20.55 13.00 -5.44
N GLY A 63 -19.48 12.86 -6.20
CA GLY A 63 -18.11 12.61 -5.70
C GLY A 63 -17.13 13.77 -5.90
N PHE A 64 -17.52 14.82 -6.62
CA PHE A 64 -16.62 15.94 -6.90
C PHE A 64 -16.76 17.05 -5.85
N PRO A 65 -15.63 17.57 -5.30
CA PRO A 65 -15.64 18.64 -4.30
C PRO A 65 -15.90 20.00 -4.93
N GLY A 66 -16.93 20.12 -5.78
CA GLY A 66 -17.33 21.37 -6.42
C GLY A 66 -18.57 22.05 -5.79
N SER A 67 -19.36 21.34 -4.99
CA SER A 67 -20.59 21.89 -4.40
C SER A 67 -20.49 22.26 -2.92
N GLN A 68 -19.40 21.91 -2.25
CA GLN A 68 -19.08 22.37 -0.90
C GLN A 68 -17.56 22.49 -0.75
N ILE A 69 -16.96 23.55 -1.29
CA ILE A 69 -15.68 24.03 -0.81
C ILE A 69 -15.96 24.75 0.52
N ARG A 70 -16.28 23.99 1.56
CA ARG A 70 -15.83 24.38 2.89
C ARG A 70 -14.33 24.19 2.84
N GLU A 71 -13.60 25.28 3.01
CA GLU A 71 -12.16 25.26 3.31
C GLU A 71 -11.93 24.32 4.48
N GLN A 72 -11.73 23.02 4.17
CA GLN A 72 -10.92 22.21 5.07
C GLN A 72 -9.54 22.85 4.96
N LYS A 73 -9.13 23.51 6.04
CA LYS A 73 -7.77 23.95 6.24
C LYS A 73 -6.86 22.75 5.95
N SER A 74 -6.39 22.67 4.68
CA SER A 74 -5.22 21.87 4.38
C SER A 74 -4.14 22.45 5.30
N GLU A 75 -3.64 21.66 6.23
CA GLU A 75 -2.45 22.07 6.99
C GLU A 75 -1.42 22.56 5.98
N PRO A 76 -1.00 23.81 6.06
CA PRO A 76 -0.08 24.35 5.08
C PRO A 76 1.23 23.57 5.18
N ILE A 77 1.91 23.37 4.04
CA ILE A 77 3.29 22.83 3.99
C ILE A 77 4.21 23.53 5.01
N ALA A 78 3.87 24.73 5.45
CA ALA A 78 4.52 25.46 6.53
C ALA A 78 4.44 24.76 7.91
N ALA A 79 3.53 23.80 8.13
CA ALA A 79 3.40 23.07 9.39
C ALA A 79 4.28 21.79 9.43
N LEU A 80 4.90 21.40 8.32
CA LEU A 80 5.79 20.24 8.29
C LEU A 80 7.09 20.52 9.05
N SER A 81 7.57 19.53 9.80
CA SER A 81 8.92 19.56 10.37
C SER A 81 10.00 19.63 9.28
N ALA A 82 11.23 19.97 9.64
CA ALA A 82 12.34 19.94 8.68
C ALA A 82 12.54 18.53 8.08
N PHE A 83 12.40 17.50 8.92
CA PHE A 83 12.48 16.11 8.52
C PHE A 83 11.38 15.74 7.51
N GLU A 84 10.14 16.11 7.75
CA GLU A 84 9.02 15.80 6.85
C GLU A 84 9.09 16.53 5.52
N ARG A 85 9.61 17.75 5.51
CA ARG A 85 9.90 18.46 4.25
C ARG A 85 10.96 17.73 3.43
N GLU A 86 12.01 17.24 4.08
CA GLU A 86 13.06 16.44 3.45
C GLU A 86 12.49 15.12 2.94
N LEU A 87 11.69 14.42 3.74
CA LEU A 87 11.01 13.17 3.34
C LEU A 87 10.14 13.38 2.09
N VAL A 88 9.28 14.39 2.09
CA VAL A 88 8.40 14.70 0.94
C VAL A 88 9.25 15.05 -0.29
N HIS A 89 10.34 15.80 -0.11
CA HIS A 89 11.28 16.10 -1.20
C HIS A 89 11.96 14.81 -1.71
N ALA A 90 12.39 13.92 -0.81
CA ALA A 90 13.04 12.66 -1.14
C ALA A 90 12.11 11.72 -1.93
N ILE A 91 10.80 11.71 -1.63
CA ILE A 91 9.81 10.98 -2.44
C ILE A 91 9.76 11.54 -3.88
N HIS A 92 9.70 12.86 -4.03
CA HIS A 92 9.63 13.49 -5.35
C HIS A 92 10.92 13.36 -6.17
N THR A 93 12.07 13.30 -5.51
CA THR A 93 13.40 13.15 -6.14
C THR A 93 13.85 11.69 -6.25
N ARG A 94 12.99 10.73 -5.85
CA ARG A 94 13.26 9.28 -5.90
C ARG A 94 14.41 8.82 -5.01
N HIS A 95 14.74 9.57 -3.97
CA HIS A 95 15.62 9.10 -2.90
C HIS A 95 14.90 8.15 -1.94
N ILE A 96 13.55 8.26 -1.84
CA ILE A 96 12.73 7.18 -1.32
C ILE A 96 12.33 6.27 -2.48
N PHE A 97 12.59 4.98 -2.32
CA PHE A 97 12.36 3.97 -3.34
C PHE A 97 11.75 2.70 -2.72
N PRO A 98 10.99 1.93 -3.50
CA PRO A 98 10.41 0.67 -3.04
C PRO A 98 11.41 -0.47 -3.14
N VAL A 99 11.32 -1.41 -2.21
CA VAL A 99 11.79 -2.78 -2.37
C VAL A 99 10.62 -3.73 -2.19
N PHE A 100 10.70 -4.91 -2.75
CA PHE A 100 9.63 -5.89 -2.82
C PHE A 100 10.09 -7.18 -2.15
N GLN A 101 9.37 -7.60 -1.12
CA GLN A 101 9.66 -8.84 -0.41
C GLN A 101 8.61 -9.89 -0.75
N ALA A 102 9.07 -11.07 -1.17
CA ALA A 102 8.20 -12.15 -1.60
C ALA A 102 7.43 -12.77 -0.43
N ILE A 103 6.16 -13.10 -0.71
CA ILE A 103 5.30 -13.90 0.14
C ILE A 103 4.97 -15.18 -0.63
N ALA A 104 5.35 -16.33 -0.10
CA ALA A 104 5.18 -17.62 -0.76
C ALA A 104 4.27 -18.56 0.04
N ASP A 105 3.69 -19.55 -0.63
CA ASP A 105 2.90 -20.61 0.01
C ASP A 105 3.78 -21.74 0.59
N GLU A 106 3.12 -22.79 1.08
CA GLU A 106 3.76 -23.98 1.64
C GLU A 106 4.56 -24.81 0.63
N ARG A 107 4.42 -24.52 -0.68
CA ARG A 107 5.23 -25.10 -1.77
C ARG A 107 6.32 -24.16 -2.24
N ARG A 108 6.49 -23.02 -1.54
CA ARG A 108 7.39 -21.92 -1.89
C ARG A 108 7.05 -21.24 -3.22
N GLN A 109 5.80 -21.35 -3.67
CA GLN A 109 5.33 -20.64 -4.85
C GLN A 109 4.86 -19.24 -4.47
N LEU A 110 5.23 -18.26 -5.28
CA LEU A 110 4.90 -16.86 -5.06
C LEU A 110 3.38 -16.64 -5.03
N LYS A 111 2.89 -15.99 -3.98
CA LYS A 111 1.50 -15.53 -3.85
C LYS A 111 1.39 -14.03 -3.91
N GLY A 112 2.35 -13.32 -3.35
CA GLY A 112 2.36 -11.87 -3.31
C GLY A 112 3.72 -11.29 -3.02
N MET A 113 3.79 -9.97 -3.01
CA MET A 113 4.94 -9.20 -2.59
C MET A 113 4.51 -8.05 -1.70
N GLU A 114 5.17 -7.86 -0.58
CA GLU A 114 5.02 -6.66 0.24
C GLU A 114 5.93 -5.56 -0.29
N ILE A 115 5.39 -4.33 -0.36
CA ILE A 115 6.13 -3.15 -0.79
C ILE A 115 6.64 -2.40 0.42
N LEU A 116 7.95 -2.42 0.60
CA LEU A 116 8.64 -1.77 1.70
C LEU A 116 9.37 -0.52 1.19
N SER A 117 9.31 0.57 1.95
CA SER A 117 10.03 1.79 1.61
C SER A 117 11.46 1.75 2.12
N ARG A 118 12.38 2.32 1.34
CA ARG A 118 13.77 2.58 1.70
C ARG A 118 14.09 4.03 1.39
N TRP A 119 14.94 4.64 2.18
CA TRP A 119 15.36 6.03 1.97
C TRP A 119 16.87 6.12 1.84
N ASN A 120 17.36 6.45 0.65
CA ASN A 120 18.76 6.83 0.47
C ASN A 120 18.93 8.27 0.96
N ARG A 121 19.40 8.41 2.19
CA ARG A 121 19.64 9.71 2.85
C ARG A 121 21.14 9.92 3.00
N ASN A 122 21.68 10.91 2.30
CA ASN A 122 23.10 11.26 2.33
C ASN A 122 24.07 10.07 2.07
N GLY A 123 23.70 9.18 1.15
CA GLY A 123 24.50 8.01 0.80
C GLY A 123 24.30 6.77 1.68
N SER A 124 23.49 6.88 2.74
CA SER A 124 23.09 5.74 3.59
C SER A 124 21.63 5.35 3.29
N VAL A 125 21.38 4.05 3.19
CA VAL A 125 20.02 3.52 2.99
C VAL A 125 19.39 3.25 4.35
N LEU A 126 18.37 4.04 4.69
CA LEU A 126 17.56 3.85 5.89
C LEU A 126 16.43 2.86 5.62
N LEU A 127 16.18 1.98 6.59
CA LEU A 127 15.04 1.09 6.62
C LEU A 127 13.77 1.84 7.09
N ALA A 128 12.61 1.25 6.87
CA ALA A 128 11.33 1.86 7.21
C ALA A 128 11.20 2.15 8.72
N ASP A 129 11.64 1.25 9.58
CA ASP A 129 11.64 1.37 11.03
C ASP A 129 12.55 2.49 11.57
N GLU A 130 13.56 2.91 10.80
CA GLU A 130 14.47 3.99 11.17
C GLU A 130 13.89 5.40 10.89
N PHE A 131 13.05 5.54 9.86
CA PHE A 131 12.54 6.86 9.48
C PHE A 131 11.04 7.08 9.67
N LEU A 132 10.20 6.03 9.58
CA LEU A 132 8.75 6.16 9.75
C LEU A 132 8.34 6.69 11.13
N PRO A 133 8.97 6.31 12.26
CA PRO A 133 8.60 6.83 13.57
C PRO A 133 8.78 8.35 13.73
N GLN A 134 9.53 8.99 12.85
CA GLN A 134 9.78 10.43 12.86
C GLN A 134 8.70 11.23 12.13
N ILE A 135 7.75 10.56 11.48
CA ILE A 135 6.65 11.20 10.75
C ILE A 135 5.50 11.49 11.74
N GLY A 136 5.25 12.77 12.01
CA GLY A 136 4.15 13.22 12.88
C GLY A 136 2.96 13.77 12.12
N SER A 137 3.13 14.29 10.89
CA SER A 137 2.05 14.92 10.13
C SER A 137 1.25 13.94 9.29
N GLU A 138 -0.05 14.10 9.30
CA GLU A 138 -0.97 13.37 8.44
C GLU A 138 -0.64 13.56 6.96
N TYR A 139 -0.23 14.77 6.57
CA TYR A 139 0.12 15.08 5.19
C TYR A 139 1.32 14.25 4.69
N ALA A 140 2.39 14.14 5.48
CA ALA A 140 3.56 13.34 5.10
C ALA A 140 3.20 11.85 4.96
N TRP A 141 2.36 11.33 5.85
CA TRP A 141 1.82 9.98 5.75
C TRP A 141 0.99 9.76 4.48
N LEU A 142 0.11 10.71 4.13
CA LEU A 142 -0.68 10.63 2.90
C LEU A 142 0.21 10.63 1.65
N VAL A 143 1.26 11.46 1.62
CA VAL A 143 2.21 11.52 0.48
C VAL A 143 2.97 10.21 0.34
N LEU A 144 3.47 9.65 1.44
CA LEU A 144 4.18 8.36 1.43
C LEU A 144 3.25 7.22 1.00
N THR A 145 2.03 7.17 1.55
CA THR A 145 1.04 6.15 1.17
C THR A 145 0.67 6.25 -0.30
N ALA A 146 0.48 7.47 -0.84
CA ALA A 146 0.20 7.67 -2.26
C ALA A 146 1.35 7.16 -3.14
N PHE A 147 2.60 7.37 -2.74
CA PHE A 147 3.77 6.85 -3.42
C PHE A 147 3.75 5.31 -3.47
N VAL A 148 3.55 4.65 -2.32
CA VAL A 148 3.54 3.16 -2.25
C VAL A 148 2.36 2.58 -3.04
N LEU A 149 1.17 3.19 -2.97
CA LEU A 149 0.01 2.80 -3.78
C LEU A 149 0.29 2.91 -5.28
N GLN A 150 0.98 3.98 -5.71
CA GLN A 150 1.37 4.14 -7.11
C GLN A 150 2.34 3.03 -7.56
N GLU A 151 3.28 2.62 -6.72
CA GLU A 151 4.18 1.51 -7.00
C GLU A 151 3.42 0.19 -7.14
N ALA A 152 2.45 -0.09 -6.25
CA ALA A 152 1.61 -1.27 -6.34
C ALA A 152 0.82 -1.30 -7.66
N VAL A 153 0.16 -0.20 -8.02
CA VAL A 153 -0.61 -0.06 -9.27
C VAL A 153 0.28 -0.29 -10.50
N GLN A 154 1.50 0.29 -10.52
CA GLN A 154 2.42 0.11 -11.63
C GLN A 154 2.83 -1.35 -11.79
N ASN A 155 3.11 -2.06 -10.70
CA ASN A 155 3.49 -3.47 -10.75
C ASN A 155 2.31 -4.37 -11.11
N ILE A 156 1.11 -4.13 -10.60
CA ILE A 156 -0.11 -4.85 -11.02
C ILE A 156 -0.37 -4.66 -12.52
N ASN A 157 -0.14 -3.47 -13.05
CA ASN A 157 -0.30 -3.17 -14.46
C ASN A 157 0.81 -3.77 -15.36
N ARG A 158 2.02 -3.94 -14.82
CA ARG A 158 3.19 -4.46 -15.54
C ARG A 158 3.18 -5.97 -15.61
N HIS A 159 2.82 -6.62 -14.51
CA HIS A 159 2.89 -8.07 -14.37
C HIS A 159 1.50 -8.71 -14.48
N SER A 160 1.37 -9.69 -15.36
CA SER A 160 0.20 -10.55 -15.47
C SER A 160 0.13 -11.55 -14.30
N GLY A 161 -0.90 -12.38 -14.25
CA GLY A 161 -1.07 -13.42 -13.22
C GLY A 161 -1.73 -12.92 -11.94
N GLU A 162 -1.68 -13.75 -10.89
CA GLU A 162 -2.45 -13.60 -9.66
C GLU A 162 -1.64 -13.05 -8.47
N CYS A 163 -0.32 -12.83 -8.66
CA CYS A 163 0.53 -12.26 -7.61
C CYS A 163 -0.03 -10.92 -7.12
N TYR A 164 -0.30 -10.81 -5.82
CA TYR A 164 -0.78 -9.57 -5.22
C TYR A 164 0.38 -8.70 -4.73
N PHE A 165 0.09 -7.40 -4.53
CA PHE A 165 1.01 -6.46 -3.93
C PHE A 165 0.39 -5.89 -2.65
N ALA A 166 1.07 -6.09 -1.53
CA ALA A 166 0.64 -5.65 -0.22
C ALA A 166 1.24 -4.28 0.10
N VAL A 167 0.41 -3.42 0.66
CA VAL A 167 0.74 -2.03 0.99
C VAL A 167 0.36 -1.75 2.42
N ASN A 168 1.31 -1.32 3.22
CA ASN A 168 1.10 -0.89 4.59
C ASN A 168 0.27 0.40 4.66
N ILE A 169 -0.79 0.40 5.47
CA ILE A 169 -1.65 1.55 5.74
C ILE A 169 -1.40 2.04 7.16
N PRO A 170 -0.68 3.16 7.30
CA PRO A 170 -0.39 3.72 8.62
C PRO A 170 -1.67 4.11 9.38
N ALA A 171 -1.65 4.03 10.71
CA ALA A 171 -2.79 4.37 11.56
C ALA A 171 -3.34 5.79 11.29
N ALA A 172 -2.46 6.75 11.02
CA ALA A 172 -2.82 8.12 10.64
C ALA A 172 -3.62 8.21 9.34
N VAL A 173 -3.40 7.27 8.40
CA VAL A 173 -4.12 7.18 7.12
C VAL A 173 -5.35 6.29 7.24
N ALA A 174 -5.29 5.25 8.07
CA ALA A 174 -6.36 4.26 8.24
C ALA A 174 -7.70 4.90 8.66
N SER A 175 -7.66 5.90 9.54
CA SER A 175 -8.84 6.67 9.99
C SER A 175 -9.17 7.89 9.13
N ASN A 176 -8.37 8.17 8.09
CA ASN A 176 -8.51 9.37 7.28
C ASN A 176 -9.56 9.20 6.17
N ASP A 177 -10.37 10.23 5.94
CA ASP A 177 -11.38 10.23 4.88
C ASP A 177 -10.76 10.18 3.46
N ASN A 178 -9.48 10.58 3.32
CA ASN A 178 -8.77 10.52 2.05
C ASN A 178 -8.40 9.08 1.64
N LEU A 179 -8.32 8.13 2.59
CA LEU A 179 -7.96 6.74 2.26
C LEU A 179 -8.87 6.16 1.17
N LEU A 180 -10.19 6.32 1.31
CA LEU A 180 -11.15 5.80 0.34
C LEU A 180 -11.00 6.44 -1.04
N ARG A 181 -10.65 7.74 -1.10
CA ARG A 181 -10.38 8.45 -2.35
C ARG A 181 -9.08 7.97 -2.99
N MET A 182 -8.04 7.78 -2.20
CA MET A 182 -6.75 7.25 -2.67
C MET A 182 -6.93 5.87 -3.27
N MET A 183 -7.69 4.98 -2.60
CA MET A 183 -7.96 3.64 -3.08
C MET A 183 -8.81 3.63 -4.36
N GLU A 184 -9.82 4.50 -4.46
CA GLU A 184 -10.60 4.65 -5.69
C GLU A 184 -9.73 5.17 -6.85
N THR A 185 -8.85 6.14 -6.58
CA THR A 185 -7.88 6.62 -7.57
C THR A 185 -6.93 5.51 -8.01
N ALA A 186 -6.41 4.71 -7.08
CA ALA A 186 -5.56 3.57 -7.39
C ALA A 186 -6.30 2.55 -8.27
N ARG A 187 -7.55 2.23 -7.96
CA ARG A 187 -8.39 1.33 -8.75
C ARG A 187 -8.62 1.84 -10.19
N GLN A 188 -8.87 3.15 -10.34
CA GLN A 188 -9.05 3.78 -11.66
C GLN A 188 -7.77 3.80 -12.50
N GLN A 189 -6.60 3.76 -11.88
CA GLN A 189 -5.31 3.70 -12.56
C GLN A 189 -4.92 2.28 -12.99
N LEU A 190 -5.64 1.25 -12.51
CA LEU A 190 -5.45 -0.11 -12.98
C LEU A 190 -5.96 -0.24 -14.42
N ARG A 191 -5.16 -0.86 -15.30
CA ARG A 191 -5.58 -1.17 -16.68
C ARG A 191 -6.83 -2.05 -16.72
N GLN A 192 -6.98 -2.88 -15.70
CA GLN A 192 -8.13 -3.75 -15.48
C GLN A 192 -8.62 -3.55 -14.04
N PRO A 193 -9.70 -2.79 -13.81
CA PRO A 193 -10.21 -2.49 -12.46
C PRO A 193 -10.54 -3.74 -11.63
N GLN A 194 -10.84 -4.88 -12.27
CA GLN A 194 -11.10 -6.17 -11.62
C GLN A 194 -9.87 -6.68 -10.86
N ARG A 195 -8.66 -6.26 -11.28
CA ARG A 195 -7.41 -6.61 -10.60
C ARG A 195 -7.18 -5.87 -9.29
N SER A 196 -8.13 -5.03 -8.84
CA SER A 196 -8.04 -4.36 -7.53
C SER A 196 -7.90 -5.35 -6.36
N GLN A 197 -8.37 -6.59 -6.50
CA GLN A 197 -8.14 -7.65 -5.51
C GLN A 197 -6.66 -8.06 -5.35
N ARG A 198 -5.79 -7.69 -6.31
CA ARG A 198 -4.33 -7.87 -6.21
C ARG A 198 -3.65 -6.75 -5.41
N LEU A 199 -4.35 -5.68 -5.10
CA LEU A 199 -3.92 -4.64 -4.19
C LEU A 199 -4.43 -4.98 -2.80
N VAL A 200 -3.54 -5.50 -1.95
CA VAL A 200 -3.84 -5.90 -0.57
C VAL A 200 -3.41 -4.78 0.37
N LEU A 201 -4.23 -4.47 1.36
CA LEU A 201 -3.97 -3.41 2.33
C LEU A 201 -3.68 -4.03 3.68
N GLU A 202 -2.53 -3.70 4.25
CA GLU A 202 -2.08 -4.17 5.56
C GLU A 202 -2.34 -3.10 6.61
N PHE A 203 -3.14 -3.43 7.61
CA PHE A 203 -3.45 -2.55 8.73
C PHE A 203 -2.75 -3.10 9.98
N ALA A 204 -1.99 -2.25 10.64
CA ALA A 204 -1.28 -2.63 11.85
C ALA A 204 -2.28 -2.94 12.99
N GLU A 205 -1.96 -3.93 13.81
CA GLU A 205 -2.78 -4.37 14.96
C GLU A 205 -3.08 -3.23 15.94
N ASN A 206 -2.18 -2.27 16.09
CA ASN A 206 -2.35 -1.09 16.95
C ASN A 206 -3.25 0.01 16.35
N SER A 207 -3.83 -0.21 15.15
CA SER A 207 -4.81 0.70 14.59
C SER A 207 -6.09 0.73 15.44
N ASP A 208 -6.75 1.91 15.53
CA ASP A 208 -8.03 2.01 16.25
C ASP A 208 -9.15 1.28 15.49
N LEU A 209 -9.32 0.00 15.80
CA LEU A 209 -10.31 -0.90 15.20
C LEU A 209 -11.59 -1.03 16.03
N ASN A 210 -11.88 -0.06 16.89
CA ASN A 210 -13.12 -0.03 17.67
C ASN A 210 -14.35 -0.09 16.76
N ARG A 211 -15.43 -0.75 17.23
CA ARG A 211 -16.65 -1.08 16.46
C ARG A 211 -17.31 0.11 15.77
N HIS A 212 -17.12 1.31 16.26
CA HIS A 212 -17.66 2.56 15.70
C HIS A 212 -16.55 3.54 15.32
N GLY A 213 -15.33 3.06 15.21
CA GLY A 213 -14.18 3.87 14.81
C GLY A 213 -14.12 4.09 13.29
N LYS A 214 -13.58 5.22 12.87
CA LYS A 214 -13.41 5.56 11.45
C LYS A 214 -12.59 4.51 10.69
N THR A 215 -11.60 3.90 11.32
CA THR A 215 -10.78 2.85 10.70
C THR A 215 -11.64 1.63 10.35
N ALA A 216 -12.44 1.14 11.30
CA ALA A 216 -13.34 0.00 11.06
C ALA A 216 -14.35 0.29 9.93
N ASP A 217 -14.91 1.51 9.90
CA ASP A 217 -15.82 1.94 8.84
C ASP A 217 -15.12 2.00 7.48
N ASN A 218 -13.89 2.56 7.42
CA ASN A 218 -13.10 2.61 6.20
C ASN A 218 -12.78 1.20 5.69
N ILE A 219 -12.36 0.28 6.56
CA ILE A 219 -12.09 -1.12 6.20
C ILE A 219 -13.37 -1.76 5.62
N ALA A 220 -14.52 -1.64 6.30
CA ALA A 220 -15.77 -2.21 5.80
C ALA A 220 -16.16 -1.66 4.42
N ARG A 221 -15.92 -0.37 4.17
CA ARG A 221 -16.19 0.27 2.87
C ARG A 221 -15.19 -0.19 1.80
N LEU A 222 -13.93 -0.43 2.14
CA LEU A 222 -12.92 -0.97 1.23
C LEU A 222 -13.24 -2.42 0.84
N GLN A 223 -13.63 -3.25 1.81
CA GLN A 223 -14.04 -4.64 1.57
C GLN A 223 -15.26 -4.71 0.64
N LYS A 224 -16.28 -3.85 0.85
CA LYS A 224 -17.44 -3.75 -0.05
C LYS A 224 -17.05 -3.37 -1.49
N ARG A 225 -15.89 -2.72 -1.70
CA ARG A 225 -15.34 -2.39 -3.01
C ARG A 225 -14.44 -3.47 -3.60
N GLY A 226 -14.29 -4.61 -2.90
CA GLY A 226 -13.52 -5.76 -3.34
C GLY A 226 -12.02 -5.71 -3.02
N PHE A 227 -11.57 -4.75 -2.19
CA PHE A 227 -10.18 -4.78 -1.70
C PHE A 227 -10.01 -5.85 -0.63
N ARG A 228 -8.88 -6.54 -0.68
CA ARG A 228 -8.48 -7.49 0.35
C ARG A 228 -7.72 -6.76 1.46
N ILE A 229 -8.02 -7.11 2.69
CA ILE A 229 -7.49 -6.46 3.88
C ILE A 229 -6.77 -7.50 4.73
N MET A 230 -5.58 -7.16 5.18
CA MET A 230 -4.74 -7.99 6.05
C MET A 230 -4.49 -7.28 7.37
N LEU A 231 -4.49 -8.01 8.47
CA LEU A 231 -4.04 -7.50 9.77
C LEU A 231 -2.57 -7.86 9.94
N ASP A 232 -1.77 -6.84 10.18
CA ASP A 232 -0.32 -6.94 10.34
C ASP A 232 0.11 -6.85 11.79
N GLY A 233 1.20 -7.54 12.14
CA GLY A 233 1.83 -7.48 13.46
C GLY A 233 1.07 -8.25 14.55
N CYS A 234 0.31 -9.31 14.21
CA CYS A 234 -0.44 -10.09 15.20
C CYS A 234 0.47 -10.69 16.26
N PHE A 235 0.12 -10.41 17.54
CA PHE A 235 0.86 -10.83 18.72
C PHE A 235 2.27 -10.23 18.82
N SER A 236 2.48 -9.02 18.31
CA SER A 236 3.70 -8.26 18.59
C SER A 236 3.86 -8.03 20.09
N GLN A 237 5.07 -7.73 20.56
CA GLN A 237 5.34 -7.51 22.00
C GLN A 237 4.52 -6.38 22.63
N SER A 238 4.04 -5.44 21.81
CA SER A 238 3.18 -4.33 22.23
C SER A 238 1.69 -4.63 22.12
N SER A 239 1.30 -5.79 21.60
CA SER A 239 -0.09 -6.18 21.40
C SER A 239 -0.76 -6.60 22.70
N VAL A 240 -1.95 -6.06 22.94
CA VAL A 240 -2.76 -6.45 24.10
C VAL A 240 -3.88 -7.42 23.69
N MET A 241 -4.47 -7.23 22.53
CA MET A 241 -5.55 -8.07 22.00
C MET A 241 -5.92 -7.65 20.57
N PHE A 242 -6.11 -8.57 19.66
CA PHE A 242 -6.52 -8.19 18.32
C PHE A 242 -8.06 -8.23 18.14
N PRO A 243 -8.62 -7.30 17.35
CA PRO A 243 -10.05 -7.01 17.34
C PRO A 243 -10.83 -7.91 16.36
N VAL A 244 -10.66 -9.23 16.43
CA VAL A 244 -11.30 -10.21 15.54
C VAL A 244 -12.83 -10.18 15.52
N ARG A 245 -13.47 -9.61 16.54
CA ARG A 245 -14.93 -9.51 16.59
C ARG A 245 -15.48 -8.30 15.87
N THR A 246 -14.66 -7.26 15.69
CA THR A 246 -15.09 -5.98 15.13
C THR A 246 -14.87 -5.93 13.62
N VAL A 247 -13.73 -6.38 13.15
CA VAL A 247 -13.33 -6.38 11.76
C VAL A 247 -12.92 -7.78 11.35
N ARG A 248 -13.37 -8.23 10.17
CA ARG A 248 -12.93 -9.49 9.57
C ARG A 248 -11.87 -9.21 8.53
N PHE A 249 -10.73 -9.85 8.66
CA PHE A 249 -9.61 -9.72 7.72
C PHE A 249 -9.55 -10.93 6.79
N ASN A 250 -9.03 -10.72 5.58
CA ASN A 250 -8.79 -11.81 4.63
C ASN A 250 -7.56 -12.64 5.03
N ALA A 251 -6.60 -11.99 5.71
CA ALA A 251 -5.41 -12.64 6.24
C ALA A 251 -4.92 -11.96 7.53
N TYR A 252 -4.13 -12.70 8.30
CA TYR A 252 -3.51 -12.29 9.55
C TYR A 252 -2.03 -12.62 9.49
N LYS A 253 -1.16 -11.61 9.72
CA LYS A 253 0.31 -11.77 9.72
C LYS A 253 0.80 -11.94 11.15
N LEU A 254 1.39 -13.08 11.45
CA LEU A 254 2.12 -13.30 12.70
C LEU A 254 3.38 -12.44 12.71
N ASP A 255 3.52 -11.64 13.75
CA ASP A 255 4.71 -10.81 13.95
C ASP A 255 5.98 -11.65 14.05
N MET A 256 7.09 -11.13 13.53
CA MET A 256 8.39 -11.80 13.58
C MET A 256 8.81 -12.16 15.02
N SER A 257 8.47 -11.33 16.02
CA SER A 257 8.87 -11.60 17.41
C SER A 257 8.24 -12.87 17.95
N ILE A 258 6.92 -13.09 17.77
CA ILE A 258 6.27 -14.30 18.22
C ILE A 258 6.71 -15.53 17.44
N VAL A 259 7.02 -15.38 16.15
CA VAL A 259 7.58 -16.44 15.32
C VAL A 259 8.97 -16.84 15.81
N ASN A 260 9.78 -15.89 16.28
CA ASN A 260 11.10 -16.17 16.86
C ASN A 260 10.99 -16.90 18.21
N ASP A 261 9.97 -16.58 19.01
CA ASP A 261 9.80 -17.12 20.34
C ASP A 261 9.15 -18.52 20.35
N MET A 262 8.51 -18.95 19.25
CA MET A 262 7.69 -20.18 19.20
C MET A 262 8.43 -21.46 19.63
N GLN A 263 9.75 -21.50 19.58
CA GLN A 263 10.54 -22.68 19.96
C GLN A 263 10.95 -22.67 21.43
N ARG A 264 10.92 -21.52 22.08
CA ARG A 264 11.39 -21.32 23.46
C ARG A 264 10.25 -21.02 24.42
N ASP A 265 9.16 -20.45 23.91
CA ASP A 265 8.01 -20.05 24.69
C ASP A 265 6.76 -20.87 24.30
N PRO A 266 6.25 -21.76 25.20
CA PRO A 266 5.02 -22.49 24.96
C PRO A 266 3.79 -21.57 24.78
N HIS A 267 3.78 -20.37 25.37
CA HIS A 267 2.69 -19.40 25.21
C HIS A 267 2.69 -18.82 23.79
N ALA A 268 3.84 -18.47 23.26
CA ALA A 268 3.98 -18.04 21.87
C ALA A 268 3.46 -19.12 20.91
N LEU A 269 3.85 -20.37 21.11
CA LEU A 269 3.38 -21.50 20.31
C LEU A 269 1.85 -21.69 20.43
N ALA A 270 1.27 -21.51 21.62
CA ALA A 270 -0.16 -21.62 21.84
C ALA A 270 -0.94 -20.52 21.11
N LEU A 271 -0.45 -19.27 21.13
CA LEU A 271 -1.03 -18.13 20.41
C LEU A 271 -1.01 -18.35 18.90
N ILE A 272 0.14 -18.80 18.35
CA ILE A 272 0.27 -19.15 16.92
C ILE A 272 -0.76 -20.21 16.53
N LYS A 273 -0.87 -21.32 17.28
CA LYS A 273 -1.85 -22.37 17.01
C LYS A 273 -3.30 -21.86 17.09
N SER A 274 -3.58 -20.96 18.04
CA SER A 274 -4.91 -20.36 18.20
C SER A 274 -5.29 -19.51 17.01
N LEU A 275 -4.35 -18.70 16.46
CA LEU A 275 -4.59 -17.90 15.28
C LEU A 275 -4.77 -18.78 14.03
N ILE A 276 -3.94 -19.79 13.84
CA ILE A 276 -4.09 -20.73 12.73
C ILE A 276 -5.47 -21.39 12.77
N HIS A 277 -5.89 -21.89 13.93
CA HIS A 277 -7.19 -22.50 14.10
C HIS A 277 -8.34 -21.51 13.84
N TYR A 278 -8.21 -20.26 14.31
CA TYR A 278 -9.15 -19.20 14.00
C TYR A 278 -9.24 -18.95 12.48
N CYS A 279 -8.11 -18.86 11.79
CA CYS A 279 -8.08 -18.66 10.34
C CYS A 279 -8.78 -19.80 9.60
N GLN A 280 -8.55 -21.06 10.00
CA GLN A 280 -9.22 -22.23 9.43
C GLN A 280 -10.73 -22.19 9.60
N LEU A 281 -11.24 -21.75 10.77
CA LEU A 281 -12.67 -21.65 11.04
C LEU A 281 -13.36 -20.49 10.35
N THR A 282 -12.61 -19.46 9.95
CA THR A 282 -13.14 -18.21 9.37
C THR A 282 -12.87 -18.03 7.89
N ASP A 283 -12.28 -19.04 7.24
CA ASP A 283 -11.85 -18.97 5.83
C ASP A 283 -10.93 -17.79 5.53
N SER A 284 -10.06 -17.48 6.49
CA SER A 284 -9.00 -16.48 6.37
C SER A 284 -7.63 -17.16 6.30
N ARG A 285 -6.59 -16.40 5.94
CA ARG A 285 -5.23 -16.93 5.78
C ARG A 285 -4.35 -16.53 6.96
N CYS A 286 -3.44 -17.41 7.34
CA CYS A 286 -2.38 -17.13 8.31
C CYS A 286 -1.04 -17.00 7.58
N LEU A 287 -0.38 -15.85 7.73
CA LEU A 287 0.94 -15.57 7.19
C LEU A 287 1.94 -15.46 8.34
N ALA A 288 3.14 -16.02 8.19
CA ALA A 288 4.21 -15.85 9.16
C ALA A 288 5.34 -14.98 8.59
N GLU A 289 5.72 -13.96 9.36
CA GLU A 289 6.89 -13.13 9.08
C GLU A 289 8.16 -13.65 9.76
N GLY A 290 9.32 -13.11 9.34
CA GLY A 290 10.60 -13.45 9.95
C GLY A 290 11.02 -14.90 9.78
N VAL A 291 10.60 -15.54 8.70
CA VAL A 291 11.00 -16.90 8.36
C VAL A 291 12.41 -16.87 7.78
N ASP A 292 13.41 -17.01 8.64
CA ASP A 292 14.83 -16.85 8.33
C ASP A 292 15.56 -18.18 8.06
N SER A 293 14.89 -19.31 8.33
CA SER A 293 15.53 -20.63 8.20
C SER A 293 14.54 -21.68 7.68
N ARG A 294 15.10 -22.72 7.04
CA ARG A 294 14.31 -23.87 6.57
C ARG A 294 13.64 -24.64 7.71
N ASP A 295 14.27 -24.70 8.88
CA ASP A 295 13.71 -25.34 10.07
C ASP A 295 12.45 -24.59 10.53
N LYS A 296 12.54 -23.26 10.65
CA LYS A 296 11.40 -22.39 11.01
C LYS A 296 10.27 -22.52 9.99
N PHE A 297 10.58 -22.48 8.69
CA PHE A 297 9.61 -22.73 7.62
C PHE A 297 8.89 -24.06 7.78
N ASN A 298 9.63 -25.16 7.97
CA ASN A 298 9.05 -26.49 8.09
C ASN A 298 8.15 -26.63 9.33
N LYS A 299 8.54 -26.04 10.47
CA LYS A 299 7.75 -26.04 11.69
C LYS A 299 6.44 -25.27 11.52
N LEU A 300 6.48 -24.07 10.98
CA LEU A 300 5.28 -23.25 10.74
C LEU A 300 4.35 -23.92 9.71
N LYS A 301 4.90 -24.51 8.65
CA LYS A 301 4.14 -25.31 7.69
C LYS A 301 3.45 -26.50 8.36
N ALA A 302 4.15 -27.24 9.22
CA ALA A 302 3.57 -28.36 9.96
C ALA A 302 2.48 -27.93 10.94
N LEU A 303 2.51 -26.69 11.43
CA LEU A 303 1.45 -26.10 12.25
C LEU A 303 0.21 -25.68 11.42
N GLY A 304 0.33 -25.54 10.10
CA GLY A 304 -0.76 -25.15 9.21
C GLY A 304 -0.77 -23.68 8.82
N VAL A 305 0.38 -22.99 8.86
CA VAL A 305 0.53 -21.64 8.29
C VAL A 305 0.40 -21.72 6.77
N ASP A 306 -0.34 -20.79 6.17
CA ASP A 306 -0.66 -20.77 4.73
C ASP A 306 0.39 -20.07 3.89
N SER A 307 1.05 -19.03 4.45
CA SER A 307 1.97 -18.17 3.71
C SER A 307 3.17 -17.76 4.56
N PHE A 308 4.28 -17.49 3.91
CA PHE A 308 5.58 -17.31 4.56
C PHE A 308 6.31 -16.13 3.93
N GLN A 309 6.94 -15.31 4.77
CA GLN A 309 7.74 -14.16 4.40
C GLN A 309 9.00 -14.11 5.25
N GLY A 310 10.15 -13.87 4.63
CA GLY A 310 11.45 -13.77 5.29
C GLY A 310 12.58 -14.27 4.40
N ASP A 311 13.83 -14.17 4.91
CA ASP A 311 15.04 -14.44 4.14
C ASP A 311 15.17 -15.91 3.67
N ALA A 312 14.50 -16.84 4.37
CA ALA A 312 14.43 -18.23 3.91
C ALA A 312 13.58 -18.41 2.65
N ILE A 313 12.71 -17.45 2.33
CA ILE A 313 11.94 -17.40 1.10
C ILE A 313 12.72 -16.65 0.03
N ALA A 314 12.91 -15.34 0.23
CA ALA A 314 13.75 -14.47 -0.58
C ALA A 314 14.01 -13.16 0.16
N ALA A 315 15.21 -12.62 -0.02
CA ALA A 315 15.52 -11.25 0.43
C ALA A 315 14.72 -10.22 -0.37
N PRO A 316 14.42 -9.02 0.20
CA PRO A 316 13.77 -7.96 -0.53
C PRO A 316 14.59 -7.52 -1.76
N VAL A 317 13.92 -7.32 -2.91
CA VAL A 317 14.57 -6.91 -4.16
C VAL A 317 14.13 -5.53 -4.62
N GLY A 318 14.96 -4.86 -5.41
CA GLY A 318 14.62 -3.63 -6.12
C GLY A 318 13.58 -3.87 -7.24
N ARG A 319 13.01 -2.76 -7.73
CA ARG A 319 12.00 -2.78 -8.79
C ARG A 319 12.44 -3.51 -10.06
N GLU A 320 13.71 -3.43 -10.39
CA GLU A 320 14.34 -4.04 -11.56
C GLU A 320 14.31 -5.57 -11.50
N ASN A 321 14.39 -6.16 -10.31
CA ASN A 321 14.49 -7.60 -10.11
C ASN A 321 13.14 -8.27 -9.78
N VAL A 322 12.04 -7.51 -9.75
CA VAL A 322 10.69 -8.05 -9.44
C VAL A 322 10.29 -9.15 -10.45
N ALA A 323 10.55 -8.94 -11.75
CA ALA A 323 10.20 -9.92 -12.77
C ALA A 323 11.00 -11.24 -12.63
N GLU A 324 12.28 -11.13 -12.30
CA GLU A 324 13.17 -12.27 -12.05
C GLU A 324 12.70 -13.07 -10.83
N MET A 325 12.46 -12.39 -9.69
CA MET A 325 11.91 -13.03 -8.50
C MET A 325 10.57 -13.72 -8.76
N MET A 326 9.68 -13.11 -9.56
CA MET A 326 8.42 -13.73 -9.96
C MET A 326 8.65 -15.02 -10.74
N ALA A 327 9.57 -15.04 -11.69
CA ALA A 327 9.89 -16.22 -12.49
C ALA A 327 10.50 -17.34 -11.62
N GLU A 328 11.45 -17.01 -10.76
CA GLU A 328 12.11 -17.97 -9.87
C GLU A 328 11.13 -18.67 -8.92
N LEU A 329 10.22 -17.91 -8.31
CA LEU A 329 9.27 -18.44 -7.33
C LEU A 329 7.96 -18.97 -7.95
N SER A 330 7.72 -18.76 -9.25
CA SER A 330 6.59 -19.37 -9.96
C SER A 330 6.89 -20.76 -10.51
N GLY A 331 8.13 -21.23 -10.38
CA GLY A 331 8.57 -22.54 -10.91
C GLY A 331 8.71 -22.55 -12.45
N GLU A 332 8.72 -21.38 -13.09
CA GLU A 332 8.91 -21.20 -14.53
C GLU A 332 10.40 -21.01 -14.91
N ALA A 333 11.31 -21.02 -13.94
CA ALA A 333 12.72 -21.02 -14.26
C ALA A 333 13.10 -22.37 -14.89
N GLU A 334 13.37 -22.37 -16.19
CA GLU A 334 14.01 -23.51 -16.86
C GLU A 334 15.29 -23.89 -16.09
N PRO A 335 15.53 -25.19 -15.86
CA PRO A 335 16.81 -25.60 -15.30
C PRO A 335 17.89 -25.13 -16.27
N GLN A 336 18.79 -24.26 -15.83
CA GLN A 336 20.00 -23.94 -16.56
C GLN A 336 20.62 -25.26 -16.97
N SER A 337 20.57 -25.57 -18.24
CA SER A 337 21.22 -26.73 -18.84
C SER A 337 22.71 -26.62 -18.50
N GLY A 338 23.13 -27.43 -17.54
CA GLY A 338 24.53 -27.63 -17.23
C GLY A 338 25.24 -28.02 -18.51
N VAL A 339 26.11 -27.17 -18.98
CA VAL A 339 27.11 -27.52 -19.99
C VAL A 339 28.06 -28.52 -19.29
N ALA A 340 27.84 -29.79 -19.60
CA ALA A 340 28.82 -30.80 -19.33
C ALA A 340 29.94 -30.62 -20.36
N VAL A 341 31.16 -30.43 -19.88
CA VAL A 341 32.40 -30.66 -20.62
C VAL A 341 33.09 -31.85 -20.01
#